data_e379a026603a58b1589464606c8407cc
#
_entry.id   e379a026603a58b1589464606c8407cc
#
_cell.length_a   1.000
_cell.length_b   1.000
_cell.length_c   1.000
_cell.angle_alpha   90.00
_cell.angle_beta   90.00
_cell.angle_gamma   90.00
#
_symmetry.space_group_name_H-M   'P 1'
#
loop_
_entity.id
_entity.type
_entity.pdbx_description
1 polymer ?
#
loop_
_entity_poly.entity_id
_entity_poly.type
_entity_poly.pdbx_seq_one_letter_code
_entity_poly.pdbx_strand_id
1 'polypeptide(L)'
;YTGASTLAAASAGAQVTHLDASKGSVNWARENLELSGLGDKPVRWIVEDAMKYMQREHRRGNKYDAIIMDPPSFGRGPKGEVWQIEDKLSEFMEACQNILSDSPAFLLFTTHSPGFSSLTLENMLKTYLPATHKGQFETGEMFIPDTSTGLNLPNGFYCQWSGQRPEVIGQNQ
;
A
#
# COMPACT_ATOMS: atom_id res chain seq x y z
N TYR A 1 -5.22 0.15 -8.17
CA TYR A 1 -5.32 0.58 -9.59
C TYR A 1 -5.07 -0.64 -10.50
N THR A 2 -4.17 -0.56 -11.48
CA THR A 2 -4.00 -1.61 -12.50
C THR A 2 -3.09 -2.78 -12.08
N GLY A 3 -2.70 -2.86 -10.80
CA GLY A 3 -2.15 -4.06 -10.19
C GLY A 3 -0.65 -4.18 -10.09
N ALA A 4 0.16 -3.20 -10.47
CA ALA A 4 1.63 -3.32 -10.47
C ALA A 4 2.19 -3.83 -9.12
N SER A 5 1.80 -3.22 -8.00
CA SER A 5 2.23 -3.64 -6.66
C SER A 5 1.70 -5.03 -6.29
N THR A 6 0.49 -5.37 -6.72
CA THR A 6 -0.10 -6.71 -6.54
C THR A 6 0.71 -7.78 -7.26
N LEU A 7 1.07 -7.52 -8.52
CA LEU A 7 1.87 -8.44 -9.33
C LEU A 7 3.26 -8.64 -8.71
N ALA A 8 3.91 -7.56 -8.27
CA ALA A 8 5.20 -7.63 -7.62
C ALA A 8 5.14 -8.48 -6.34
N ALA A 9 4.16 -8.24 -5.47
CA ALA A 9 3.98 -9.00 -4.23
C ALA A 9 3.65 -10.47 -4.51
N ALA A 10 2.75 -10.76 -5.46
CA ALA A 10 2.38 -12.13 -5.85
C ALA A 10 3.56 -12.88 -6.46
N SER A 11 4.36 -12.23 -7.30
CA SER A 11 5.59 -12.78 -7.87
C SER A 11 6.61 -13.15 -6.78
N ALA A 12 6.69 -12.36 -5.72
CA ALA A 12 7.53 -12.65 -4.55
C ALA A 12 6.96 -13.73 -3.61
N GLY A 13 5.81 -14.32 -3.93
CA GLY A 13 5.20 -15.42 -3.17
C GLY A 13 4.27 -14.98 -2.04
N ALA A 14 3.89 -13.71 -1.96
CA ALA A 14 2.94 -13.24 -0.96
C ALA A 14 1.51 -13.69 -1.28
N GLN A 15 0.71 -13.89 -0.23
CA GLN A 15 -0.75 -13.96 -0.33
C GLN A 15 -1.29 -12.53 -0.37
N VAL A 16 -1.85 -12.12 -1.50
CA VAL A 16 -2.20 -10.72 -1.74
C VAL A 16 -3.70 -10.51 -1.67
N THR A 17 -4.12 -9.43 -1.01
CA THR A 17 -5.46 -8.87 -1.18
C THR A 17 -5.34 -7.58 -1.99
N HIS A 18 -5.87 -7.61 -3.22
CA HIS A 18 -6.00 -6.43 -4.06
C HIS A 18 -7.33 -5.75 -3.80
N LEU A 19 -7.28 -4.52 -3.37
CA LEU A 19 -8.46 -3.72 -3.00
C LEU A 19 -8.49 -2.42 -3.81
N ASP A 20 -9.59 -2.19 -4.52
CA ASP A 20 -9.87 -0.94 -5.21
C ASP A 20 -11.39 -0.73 -5.28
N ALA A 21 -11.86 0.49 -5.19
CA ALA A 21 -13.28 0.82 -5.31
C ALA A 21 -13.79 0.71 -6.77
N SER A 22 -12.90 0.77 -7.74
CA SER A 22 -13.21 0.69 -9.16
C SER A 22 -13.19 -0.76 -9.65
N LYS A 23 -14.36 -1.27 -10.04
CA LYS A 23 -14.47 -2.59 -10.68
C LYS A 23 -13.61 -2.70 -11.95
N GLY A 24 -13.52 -1.61 -12.72
CA GLY A 24 -12.71 -1.57 -13.94
C GLY A 24 -11.23 -1.76 -13.63
N SER A 25 -10.70 -1.06 -12.60
CA SER A 25 -9.31 -1.20 -12.16
C SER A 25 -9.01 -2.62 -11.67
N VAL A 26 -9.89 -3.20 -10.86
CA VAL A 26 -9.72 -4.58 -10.35
C VAL A 26 -9.73 -5.59 -11.49
N ASN A 27 -10.61 -5.46 -12.47
CA ASN A 27 -10.63 -6.34 -13.63
C ASN A 27 -9.34 -6.21 -14.46
N TRP A 28 -8.89 -5.01 -14.72
CA TRP A 28 -7.65 -4.76 -15.44
C TRP A 28 -6.42 -5.32 -14.68
N ALA A 29 -6.38 -5.13 -13.35
CA ALA A 29 -5.31 -5.72 -12.54
C ALA A 29 -5.29 -7.25 -12.63
N ARG A 30 -6.46 -7.90 -12.70
CA ARG A 30 -6.58 -9.35 -12.89
C ARG A 30 -6.07 -9.78 -14.27
N GLU A 31 -6.46 -9.07 -15.33
CA GLU A 31 -5.97 -9.32 -16.67
C GLU A 31 -4.45 -9.18 -16.76
N ASN A 32 -3.88 -8.15 -16.13
CA ASN A 32 -2.44 -7.96 -16.04
C ASN A 32 -1.73 -9.11 -15.30
N LEU A 33 -2.34 -9.65 -14.24
CA LEU A 33 -1.81 -10.81 -13.53
C LEU A 33 -1.72 -12.03 -14.45
N GLU A 34 -2.80 -12.33 -15.17
CA GLU A 34 -2.85 -13.43 -16.13
C GLU A 34 -1.80 -13.26 -17.24
N LEU A 35 -1.75 -12.08 -17.87
CA LEU A 35 -0.78 -11.76 -18.93
C LEU A 35 0.68 -11.83 -18.46
N SER A 36 0.92 -11.64 -17.16
CA SER A 36 2.25 -11.75 -16.55
C SER A 36 2.63 -13.20 -16.15
N GLY A 37 1.78 -14.19 -16.47
CA GLY A 37 2.04 -15.59 -16.12
C GLY A 37 1.93 -15.89 -14.62
N LEU A 38 1.19 -15.06 -13.87
CA LEU A 38 1.02 -15.17 -12.43
C LEU A 38 -0.40 -15.60 -12.02
N GLY A 39 -1.19 -16.10 -12.97
CA GLY A 39 -2.60 -16.46 -12.74
C GLY A 39 -2.84 -17.55 -11.69
N ASP A 40 -1.83 -18.36 -11.38
CA ASP A 40 -1.84 -19.37 -10.33
C ASP A 40 -1.57 -18.82 -8.92
N LYS A 41 -1.17 -17.54 -8.81
CA LYS A 41 -0.82 -16.94 -7.53
C LYS A 41 -2.04 -16.59 -6.68
N PRO A 42 -1.95 -16.76 -5.35
CA PRO A 42 -3.08 -16.52 -4.45
C PRO A 42 -3.37 -15.02 -4.28
N VAL A 43 -4.22 -14.48 -5.14
CA VAL A 43 -4.68 -13.09 -5.07
C VAL A 43 -6.17 -13.05 -4.79
N ARG A 44 -6.55 -12.37 -3.69
CA ARG A 44 -7.94 -12.08 -3.34
C ARG A 44 -8.33 -10.72 -3.92
N TRP A 45 -9.29 -10.72 -4.84
CA TRP A 45 -9.75 -9.52 -5.54
C TRP A 45 -10.98 -8.93 -4.85
N ILE A 46 -10.91 -7.68 -4.45
CA ILE A 46 -11.97 -6.98 -3.72
C ILE A 46 -12.31 -5.67 -4.43
N VAL A 47 -13.60 -5.51 -4.78
CA VAL A 47 -14.15 -4.25 -5.29
C VAL A 47 -14.94 -3.62 -4.16
N GLU A 48 -14.32 -2.72 -3.42
CA GLU A 48 -14.95 -2.05 -2.28
C GLU A 48 -14.19 -0.77 -1.90
N ASP A 49 -14.86 0.13 -1.19
CA ASP A 49 -14.25 1.25 -0.52
C ASP A 49 -13.24 0.78 0.54
N ALA A 50 -12.03 1.35 0.52
CA ALA A 50 -10.93 0.91 1.36
C ALA A 50 -11.22 1.07 2.86
N MET A 51 -11.85 2.18 3.26
CA MET A 51 -12.20 2.42 4.66
C MET A 51 -13.21 1.39 5.16
N LYS A 52 -14.26 1.11 4.39
CA LYS A 52 -15.27 0.11 4.73
C LYS A 52 -14.66 -1.28 4.83
N TYR A 53 -13.76 -1.62 3.91
CA TYR A 53 -13.04 -2.87 3.93
C TYR A 53 -12.19 -3.02 5.19
N MET A 54 -11.31 -2.07 5.48
CA MET A 54 -10.41 -2.11 6.64
C MET A 54 -11.19 -2.17 7.96
N GLN A 55 -12.24 -1.39 8.12
CA GLN A 55 -13.12 -1.44 9.30
C GLN A 55 -13.78 -2.83 9.48
N ARG A 56 -14.17 -3.47 8.37
CA ARG A 56 -14.73 -4.82 8.40
C ARG A 56 -13.67 -5.87 8.77
N GLU A 57 -12.48 -5.79 8.21
CA GLU A 57 -11.38 -6.71 8.53
C GLU A 57 -10.93 -6.55 10.00
N HIS A 58 -10.88 -5.33 10.51
CA HIS A 58 -10.63 -5.07 11.93
C HIS A 58 -11.68 -5.76 12.83
N ARG A 59 -12.98 -5.59 12.55
CA ARG A 59 -14.05 -6.27 13.32
C ARG A 59 -13.99 -7.79 13.25
N ARG A 60 -13.40 -8.36 12.18
CA ARG A 60 -13.20 -9.81 12.01
C ARG A 60 -11.92 -10.31 12.67
N GLY A 61 -11.08 -9.41 13.18
CA GLY A 61 -9.77 -9.76 13.72
C GLY A 61 -8.73 -10.16 12.68
N ASN A 62 -8.99 -9.90 11.39
CA ASN A 62 -8.04 -10.18 10.33
C ASN A 62 -6.87 -9.20 10.38
N LYS A 63 -5.66 -9.72 10.18
CA LYS A 63 -4.41 -8.96 10.24
C LYS A 63 -3.60 -9.14 8.97
N TYR A 64 -2.80 -8.13 8.66
CA TYR A 64 -1.96 -8.08 7.47
C TYR A 64 -0.51 -7.79 7.86
N ASP A 65 0.42 -8.56 7.31
CA ASP A 65 1.86 -8.41 7.59
C ASP A 65 2.51 -7.29 6.77
N ALA A 66 1.86 -6.86 5.70
CA ALA A 66 2.31 -5.73 4.89
C ALA A 66 1.11 -4.97 4.32
N ILE A 67 1.25 -3.66 4.21
CA ILE A 67 0.26 -2.79 3.57
C ILE A 67 0.99 -1.90 2.56
N ILE A 68 0.51 -1.90 1.32
CA ILE A 68 0.91 -0.95 0.27
C ILE A 68 -0.29 -0.05 0.03
N MET A 69 -0.10 1.25 0.16
CA MET A 69 -1.16 2.24 0.01
C MET A 69 -0.74 3.37 -0.92
N ASP A 70 -1.61 3.69 -1.87
CA ASP A 70 -1.49 4.79 -2.81
C ASP A 70 -2.85 5.47 -2.97
N PRO A 71 -3.33 6.15 -1.91
CA PRO A 71 -4.64 6.76 -1.94
C PRO A 71 -4.68 7.93 -2.93
N PRO A 72 -5.76 8.07 -3.73
CA PRO A 72 -5.89 9.18 -4.66
C PRO A 72 -6.01 10.51 -3.91
N SER A 73 -5.60 11.61 -4.54
CA SER A 73 -5.79 12.97 -3.99
C SER A 73 -7.26 13.27 -3.78
N PHE A 74 -8.08 12.87 -4.76
CA PHE A 74 -9.53 13.09 -4.77
C PHE A 74 -10.25 11.89 -5.38
N GLY A 75 -11.44 11.58 -4.86
CA GLY A 75 -12.30 10.54 -5.39
C GLY A 75 -13.77 10.78 -5.08
N ARG A 76 -14.65 10.17 -5.88
CA ARG A 76 -16.09 10.14 -5.62
C ARG A 76 -16.57 8.69 -5.57
N GLY A 77 -17.22 8.35 -4.49
CA GLY A 77 -17.89 7.07 -4.34
C GLY A 77 -19.20 7.01 -5.15
N PRO A 78 -19.76 5.81 -5.37
CA PRO A 78 -20.94 5.60 -6.19
C PRO A 78 -22.22 6.23 -5.60
N LYS A 79 -22.22 6.59 -4.33
CA LYS A 79 -23.34 7.26 -3.64
C LYS A 79 -23.09 8.76 -3.40
N GLY A 80 -22.08 9.34 -4.08
CA GLY A 80 -21.71 10.74 -3.94
C GLY A 80 -20.76 11.02 -2.76
N GLU A 81 -20.26 10.00 -2.09
CA GLU A 81 -19.23 10.17 -1.06
C GLU A 81 -18.00 10.87 -1.68
N VAL A 82 -17.44 11.82 -0.95
CA VAL A 82 -16.25 12.55 -1.36
C VAL A 82 -15.06 12.03 -0.55
N TRP A 83 -14.04 11.60 -1.26
CA TRP A 83 -12.72 11.37 -0.72
C TRP A 83 -11.83 12.57 -1.07
N GLN A 84 -11.22 13.16 -0.08
CA GLN A 84 -10.17 14.14 -0.21
C GLN A 84 -9.08 13.74 0.78
N ILE A 85 -7.86 13.55 0.28
CA ILE A 85 -6.79 12.93 1.07
C ILE A 85 -6.46 13.76 2.32
N GLU A 86 -6.45 15.08 2.20
CA GLU A 86 -6.13 16.00 3.29
C GLU A 86 -7.10 15.87 4.47
N ASP A 87 -8.37 15.60 4.19
CA ASP A 87 -9.41 15.47 5.19
C ASP A 87 -9.50 14.08 5.80
N LYS A 88 -9.10 13.06 5.04
CA LYS A 88 -9.36 11.65 5.37
C LYS A 88 -8.12 10.84 5.72
N LEU A 89 -6.94 11.40 5.55
CA LEU A 89 -5.70 10.65 5.73
C LEU A 89 -5.52 10.12 7.15
N SER A 90 -5.88 10.90 8.18
CA SER A 90 -5.77 10.47 9.58
C SER A 90 -6.65 9.25 9.87
N GLU A 91 -7.92 9.27 9.47
CA GLU A 91 -8.84 8.14 9.62
C GLU A 91 -8.34 6.91 8.85
N PHE A 92 -7.78 7.14 7.65
CA PHE A 92 -7.25 6.07 6.81
C PHE A 92 -6.03 5.40 7.44
N MET A 93 -5.10 6.17 7.98
CA MET A 93 -3.91 5.67 8.66
C MET A 93 -4.26 4.89 9.94
N GLU A 94 -5.24 5.37 10.71
CA GLU A 94 -5.76 4.65 11.88
C GLU A 94 -6.38 3.31 11.48
N ALA A 95 -7.16 3.28 10.38
CA ALA A 95 -7.73 2.05 9.88
C ALA A 95 -6.66 1.05 9.40
N CYS A 96 -5.58 1.52 8.78
CA CYS A 96 -4.42 0.70 8.42
C CYS A 96 -3.74 0.12 9.67
N GLN A 97 -3.48 0.94 10.67
CA GLN A 97 -2.90 0.50 11.95
C GLN A 97 -3.73 -0.62 12.60
N ASN A 98 -5.06 -0.48 12.60
CA ASN A 98 -5.98 -1.42 13.24
C ASN A 98 -5.99 -2.82 12.60
N ILE A 99 -5.55 -2.96 11.35
CA ILE A 99 -5.46 -4.25 10.64
C ILE A 99 -4.02 -4.75 10.48
N LEU A 100 -3.04 -4.00 10.97
CA LEU A 100 -1.65 -4.42 10.92
C LEU A 100 -1.41 -5.56 11.92
N SER A 101 -0.57 -6.54 11.55
CA SER A 101 -0.18 -7.63 12.44
C SER A 101 0.74 -7.14 13.56
N ASP A 102 0.96 -7.97 14.57
CA ASP A 102 1.85 -7.63 15.70
C ASP A 102 3.34 -7.62 15.29
N SER A 103 3.68 -8.23 14.15
CA SER A 103 5.03 -8.30 13.61
C SER A 103 5.04 -8.02 12.10
N PRO A 104 4.66 -6.80 11.69
CA PRO A 104 4.53 -6.48 10.28
C PRO A 104 5.89 -6.45 9.59
N ALA A 105 5.89 -6.88 8.32
CA ALA A 105 7.09 -6.89 7.50
C ALA A 105 7.43 -5.51 6.96
N PHE A 106 6.43 -4.81 6.41
CA PHE A 106 6.62 -3.44 5.90
C PHE A 106 5.28 -2.70 5.72
N LEU A 107 5.38 -1.37 5.66
CA LEU A 107 4.37 -0.48 5.11
C LEU A 107 5.01 0.37 4.02
N LEU A 108 4.32 0.49 2.89
CA LEU A 108 4.70 1.40 1.82
C LEU A 108 3.56 2.38 1.57
N PHE A 109 3.86 3.66 1.73
CA PHE A 109 2.93 4.74 1.45
C PHE A 109 3.47 5.59 0.30
N THR A 110 2.72 5.68 -0.78
CA THR A 110 3.00 6.54 -1.93
C THR A 110 1.91 7.60 -2.09
N THR A 111 2.26 8.74 -2.66
CA THR A 111 1.28 9.77 -3.03
C THR A 111 1.76 10.56 -4.22
N HIS A 112 0.81 10.90 -5.08
CA HIS A 112 0.98 11.80 -6.23
C HIS A 112 0.32 13.16 -5.98
N SER A 113 -0.16 13.40 -4.75
CA SER A 113 -0.87 14.63 -4.39
C SER A 113 0.07 15.81 -4.21
N PRO A 114 -0.21 16.97 -4.85
CA PRO A 114 0.48 18.21 -4.54
C PRO A 114 0.31 18.58 -3.05
N GLY A 115 1.33 19.17 -2.45
CA GLY A 115 1.29 19.58 -1.05
C GLY A 115 1.78 18.55 -0.04
N PHE A 116 2.03 17.32 -0.46
CA PHE A 116 2.74 16.32 0.34
C PHE A 116 4.25 16.36 0.04
N SER A 117 5.03 15.84 0.98
CA SER A 117 6.46 15.61 0.83
C SER A 117 6.82 14.27 1.46
N SER A 118 7.98 13.74 1.14
CA SER A 118 8.49 12.51 1.77
C SER A 118 8.54 12.62 3.29
N LEU A 119 8.90 13.78 3.82
CA LEU A 119 8.91 14.05 5.27
C LEU A 119 7.49 14.02 5.88
N THR A 120 6.48 14.51 5.15
CA THR A 120 5.08 14.42 5.58
C THR A 120 4.65 12.96 5.71
N LEU A 121 4.97 12.12 4.71
CA LEU A 121 4.64 10.70 4.72
C LEU A 121 5.35 9.97 5.87
N GLU A 122 6.62 10.28 6.10
CA GLU A 122 7.39 9.69 7.20
C GLU A 122 6.79 10.05 8.56
N ASN A 123 6.43 11.31 8.78
CA ASN A 123 5.78 11.75 10.01
C ASN A 123 4.43 11.07 10.22
N MET A 124 3.66 10.88 9.16
CA MET A 124 2.41 10.13 9.22
C MET A 124 2.63 8.68 9.64
N LEU A 125 3.55 7.97 8.98
CA LEU A 125 3.85 6.59 9.36
C LEU A 125 4.38 6.50 10.79
N LYS A 126 5.25 7.41 11.24
CA LYS A 126 5.74 7.47 12.63
C LYS A 126 4.62 7.72 13.64
N THR A 127 3.62 8.50 13.28
CA THR A 127 2.49 8.82 14.17
C THR A 127 1.58 7.62 14.39
N TYR A 128 1.33 6.84 13.33
CA TYR A 128 0.36 5.73 13.37
C TYR A 128 0.99 4.35 13.57
N LEU A 129 2.29 4.20 13.38
CA LEU A 129 2.96 2.96 13.74
C LEU A 129 3.14 2.88 15.26
N PRO A 130 2.71 1.77 15.91
CA PRO A 130 2.98 1.56 17.32
C PRO A 130 4.47 1.63 17.64
N ALA A 131 4.83 2.29 18.73
CA ALA A 131 6.23 2.41 19.16
C ALA A 131 6.92 1.06 19.44
N THR A 132 6.14 0.00 19.58
CA THR A 132 6.61 -1.38 19.71
C THR A 132 7.14 -1.96 18.41
N HIS A 133 6.70 -1.43 17.25
CA HIS A 133 7.16 -1.88 15.93
C HIS A 133 8.51 -1.23 15.60
N LYS A 134 9.59 -1.95 15.91
CA LYS A 134 10.94 -1.52 15.55
C LYS A 134 11.20 -1.75 14.07
N GLY A 135 11.80 -0.77 13.42
CA GLY A 135 12.10 -0.85 11.98
C GLY A 135 12.86 0.36 11.48
N GLN A 136 13.05 0.40 10.18
CA GLN A 136 13.76 1.49 9.50
C GLN A 136 12.81 2.18 8.52
N PHE A 137 12.98 3.49 8.39
CA PHE A 137 12.28 4.30 7.40
C PHE A 137 13.21 4.60 6.23
N GLU A 138 12.65 4.51 5.03
CA GLU A 138 13.24 4.97 3.80
C GLU A 138 12.23 5.89 3.10
N THR A 139 12.67 7.07 2.70
CA THR A 139 11.80 8.07 2.07
C THR A 139 12.47 8.67 0.85
N GLY A 140 11.67 9.12 -0.10
CA GLY A 140 12.21 9.78 -1.27
C GLY A 140 11.14 10.31 -2.20
N GLU A 141 11.63 10.84 -3.30
CA GLU A 141 10.82 11.26 -4.44
C GLU A 141 10.80 10.13 -5.48
N MET A 142 9.61 9.83 -5.98
CA MET A 142 9.44 8.93 -7.12
C MET A 142 9.66 9.71 -8.41
N PHE A 143 10.26 9.08 -9.40
CA PHE A 143 10.46 9.71 -10.70
C PHE A 143 10.42 8.68 -11.84
N ILE A 144 10.15 9.18 -13.03
CA ILE A 144 10.23 8.41 -14.28
C ILE A 144 11.46 8.90 -15.03
N PRO A 145 12.47 8.05 -15.30
CA PRO A 145 13.65 8.46 -16.04
C PRO A 145 13.30 8.70 -17.52
N ASP A 146 13.67 9.85 -18.04
CA ASP A 146 13.65 10.11 -19.48
C ASP A 146 14.99 9.70 -20.09
N THR A 147 14.98 8.58 -20.79
CA THR A 147 16.19 8.03 -21.42
C THR A 147 16.70 8.86 -22.59
N SER A 148 15.90 9.77 -23.15
CA SER A 148 16.27 10.61 -24.29
C SER A 148 17.05 11.86 -23.86
N THR A 149 16.71 12.43 -22.71
CA THR A 149 17.34 13.67 -22.20
C THR A 149 18.26 13.44 -21.00
N GLY A 150 18.17 12.28 -20.35
CA GLY A 150 18.86 12.01 -19.09
C GLY A 150 18.24 12.71 -17.87
N LEU A 151 17.09 13.38 -18.03
CA LEU A 151 16.37 14.03 -16.95
C LEU A 151 15.39 13.05 -16.29
N ASN A 152 14.98 13.39 -15.07
CA ASN A 152 13.96 12.65 -14.34
C ASN A 152 12.66 13.45 -14.27
N LEU A 153 11.54 12.84 -14.62
CA LEU A 153 10.21 13.42 -14.43
C LEU A 153 9.73 13.10 -13.02
N PRO A 154 9.53 14.09 -12.15
CA PRO A 154 8.97 13.88 -10.80
C PRO A 154 7.60 13.20 -10.86
N ASN A 155 7.36 12.22 -10.01
CA ASN A 155 6.13 11.42 -10.02
C ASN A 155 5.53 11.19 -8.62
N GLY A 156 5.83 12.05 -7.67
CA GLY A 156 5.32 11.98 -6.29
C GLY A 156 6.35 11.52 -5.27
N PHE A 157 5.87 11.17 -4.10
CA PHE A 157 6.72 10.84 -2.95
C PHE A 157 6.38 9.47 -2.38
N TYR A 158 7.34 8.85 -1.73
CA TYR A 158 7.13 7.61 -0.99
C TYR A 158 7.75 7.67 0.41
N CYS A 159 7.19 6.87 1.29
CA CYS A 159 7.80 6.46 2.54
C CYS A 159 7.55 4.96 2.74
N GLN A 160 8.62 4.22 2.93
CA GLN A 160 8.59 2.83 3.33
C GLN A 160 9.08 2.69 4.77
N TRP A 161 8.33 1.96 5.58
CA TRP A 161 8.81 1.43 6.83
C TRP A 161 9.00 -0.08 6.68
N SER A 162 10.16 -0.58 7.10
CA SER A 162 10.48 -2.00 7.09
C SER A 162 10.71 -2.48 8.51
N GLY A 163 9.94 -3.47 8.96
CA GLY A 163 10.06 -4.08 10.26
C GLY A 163 11.35 -4.88 10.41
N GLN A 164 11.89 -4.91 11.62
CA GLN A 164 13.00 -5.82 11.94
C GLN A 164 12.43 -7.24 11.99
N ARG A 165 12.76 -8.06 11.01
CA ARG A 165 12.51 -9.50 11.13
C ARG A 165 13.39 -10.06 12.23
N PRO A 166 12.88 -10.97 13.10
CA PRO A 166 13.77 -11.77 13.93
C PRO A 166 14.79 -12.42 13.01
N GLU A 167 16.08 -12.31 13.35
CA GLU A 167 17.10 -13.07 12.64
C GLU A 167 16.69 -14.54 12.70
N VAL A 168 16.49 -15.15 11.54
CA VAL A 168 16.39 -16.61 11.44
C VAL A 168 17.78 -17.11 11.77
N ILE A 169 18.00 -17.46 13.05
CA ILE A 169 19.21 -18.14 13.47
C ILE A 169 19.29 -19.40 12.64
N GLY A 170 20.13 -19.37 11.62
CA GLY A 170 20.35 -20.46 10.70
C GLY A 170 20.71 -21.70 11.52
N GLN A 171 19.89 -22.72 11.46
CA GLN A 171 20.31 -24.06 11.82
C GLN A 171 21.31 -24.51 10.74
N ASN A 172 22.59 -24.20 10.99
CA ASN A 172 23.68 -24.92 10.34
C ASN A 172 23.69 -26.33 10.92
N GLN A 173 23.23 -27.28 10.17
CA GLN A 173 23.67 -28.68 10.24
C GLN A 173 23.91 -29.20 8.82
#